data_cd518154f64e7b94035da5c77bf519c1
#
_entry.id   cd518154f64e7b94035da5c77bf519c1
#
_cell.length_a   1.000
_cell.length_b   1.000
_cell.length_c   1.000
_cell.angle_alpha   90.00
_cell.angle_beta   90.00
_cell.angle_gamma   90.00
#
_symmetry.space_group_name_H-M   'P 1'
#
loop_
_entity.id
_entity.type
_entity.pdbx_description
1 polymer ?
#
loop_
_entity_poly.entity_id
_entity_poly.type
_entity_poly.pdbx_seq_one_letter_code
_entity_poly.pdbx_strand_id
1 'polypeptide(L)'
;MRSITRGLGLGTAAMALTALTALTWPGTAGAAPAGTASLYTPSSLVLGVTAGPDAATGRVLRAVTLVCAPKPGGTHPNPAAACAELRASGSQLDELAEPASDAVCTREWNPMTVTADGVWQGRRLSYTYTFANPCGLWNSTGVLFDF
;
A
#
# COMPACT_ATOMS: atom_id res chain seq x y z
N MET A 1 -2.78 -63.36 18.11
CA MET A 1 -3.52 -64.65 18.11
C MET A 1 -4.71 -64.51 17.19
N ARG A 2 -4.82 -65.51 16.30
CA ARG A 2 -5.96 -65.90 15.43
C ARG A 2 -6.27 -64.91 14.29
N SER A 3 -5.83 -65.21 13.08
CA SER A 3 -6.20 -66.32 12.12
C SER A 3 -7.53 -66.07 11.44
N ILE A 4 -7.38 -65.79 10.14
CA ILE A 4 -7.78 -66.58 8.95
C ILE A 4 -9.30 -66.63 8.71
N THR A 5 -9.72 -66.17 7.52
CA THR A 5 -10.25 -67.14 6.54
C THR A 5 -10.37 -66.55 5.13
N ARG A 6 -10.00 -67.36 4.21
CA ARG A 6 -10.07 -67.26 2.76
C ARG A 6 -11.50 -67.33 2.27
N GLY A 7 -11.79 -66.62 1.18
CA GLY A 7 -12.95 -66.86 0.34
C GLY A 7 -12.59 -66.64 -1.11
N LEU A 8 -12.31 -67.73 -1.82
CA LEU A 8 -12.24 -67.72 -3.28
C LEU A 8 -13.66 -67.61 -3.86
N GLY A 9 -13.85 -66.74 -4.79
CA GLY A 9 -15.01 -66.68 -5.66
C GLY A 9 -14.56 -66.34 -7.09
N LEU A 10 -14.41 -67.36 -7.92
CA LEU A 10 -14.29 -67.20 -9.38
C LEU A 10 -15.66 -66.75 -9.91
N GLY A 11 -15.66 -65.68 -10.66
CA GLY A 11 -16.79 -65.25 -11.49
C GLY A 11 -16.26 -64.57 -12.74
N THR A 12 -16.18 -65.38 -13.81
CA THR A 12 -15.90 -64.93 -15.18
C THR A 12 -17.16 -64.29 -15.76
N ALA A 13 -17.08 -63.06 -16.25
CA ALA A 13 -17.95 -62.55 -17.29
C ALA A 13 -17.33 -61.36 -18.01
N ALA A 14 -17.09 -61.58 -19.22
CA ALA A 14 -16.89 -60.82 -20.46
C ALA A 14 -17.10 -59.31 -20.50
N MET A 15 -16.11 -58.68 -21.09
CA MET A 15 -16.13 -57.70 -22.19
C MET A 15 -17.14 -56.54 -22.16
N ALA A 16 -16.60 -55.35 -22.06
CA ALA A 16 -16.86 -54.25 -22.99
C ALA A 16 -15.76 -53.19 -22.87
N LEU A 17 -14.82 -53.18 -23.81
CA LEU A 17 -13.91 -52.05 -24.04
C LEU A 17 -14.72 -50.89 -24.63
N THR A 18 -15.02 -49.89 -23.86
CA THR A 18 -15.32 -48.55 -24.37
C THR A 18 -14.14 -47.65 -24.08
N ALA A 19 -13.29 -47.48 -25.05
CA ALA A 19 -12.23 -46.50 -25.03
C ALA A 19 -12.87 -45.08 -25.12
N LEU A 20 -13.06 -44.43 -23.99
CA LEU A 20 -13.26 -42.98 -23.96
C LEU A 20 -11.89 -42.32 -24.13
N THR A 21 -11.58 -41.96 -25.36
CA THR A 21 -10.52 -40.99 -25.64
C THR A 21 -10.96 -39.61 -25.10
N ALA A 22 -10.53 -39.29 -23.88
CA ALA A 22 -10.59 -37.93 -23.39
C ALA A 22 -9.63 -37.08 -24.26
N LEU A 23 -10.19 -36.31 -25.19
CA LEU A 23 -9.49 -35.21 -25.83
C LEU A 23 -9.17 -34.16 -24.74
N THR A 24 -7.99 -34.27 -24.17
CA THR A 24 -7.41 -33.16 -23.39
C THR A 24 -6.98 -32.09 -24.39
N TRP A 25 -7.83 -31.08 -24.56
CA TRP A 25 -7.41 -29.84 -25.21
C TRP A 25 -6.31 -29.23 -24.34
N PRO A 26 -5.13 -28.92 -24.86
CA PRO A 26 -4.18 -28.09 -24.18
C PRO A 26 -4.81 -26.73 -24.07
N GLY A 27 -5.28 -26.39 -22.86
CA GLY A 27 -5.69 -25.03 -22.55
C GLY A 27 -4.49 -24.13 -22.80
N THR A 28 -4.52 -23.36 -23.88
CA THR A 28 -3.60 -22.26 -24.06
C THR A 28 -3.83 -21.32 -22.87
N ALA A 29 -2.91 -21.35 -21.89
CA ALA A 29 -2.84 -20.32 -20.89
C ALA A 29 -2.58 -19.01 -21.64
N GLY A 30 -3.66 -18.27 -21.93
CA GLY A 30 -3.56 -16.95 -22.49
C GLY A 30 -2.76 -16.09 -21.50
N ALA A 31 -1.53 -15.76 -21.87
CA ALA A 31 -0.79 -14.75 -21.13
C ALA A 31 -1.67 -13.49 -21.11
N ALA A 32 -2.06 -13.05 -19.91
CA ALA A 32 -2.73 -11.77 -19.77
C ALA A 32 -1.86 -10.71 -20.47
N PRO A 33 -2.45 -9.80 -21.26
CA PRO A 33 -1.67 -8.77 -21.92
C PRO A 33 -0.87 -8.05 -20.85
N ALA A 34 0.46 -8.05 -21.00
CA ALA A 34 1.34 -7.28 -20.14
C ALA A 34 0.85 -5.82 -20.26
N GLY A 35 0.35 -5.29 -19.11
CA GLY A 35 -0.07 -3.90 -19.07
C GLY A 35 1.07 -3.04 -19.61
N THR A 36 0.75 -2.04 -20.43
CA THR A 36 1.73 -1.12 -21.01
C THR A 36 2.62 -0.62 -19.87
N ALA A 37 3.92 -0.98 -19.91
CA ALA A 37 4.88 -0.48 -18.94
C ALA A 37 4.81 1.05 -18.97
N SER A 38 4.52 1.65 -17.81
CA SER A 38 4.47 3.10 -17.69
C SER A 38 5.84 3.67 -18.05
N LEU A 39 5.88 4.62 -19.00
CA LEU A 39 7.09 5.36 -19.35
C LEU A 39 7.53 6.29 -18.21
N TYR A 40 6.70 6.44 -17.20
CA TYR A 40 6.97 7.31 -16.05
C TYR A 40 7.40 6.48 -14.84
N THR A 41 8.42 6.98 -14.17
CA THR A 41 8.84 6.43 -12.89
C THR A 41 7.69 6.57 -11.88
N PRO A 42 7.25 5.48 -11.24
CA PRO A 42 6.10 5.54 -10.34
C PRO A 42 6.36 6.48 -9.17
N SER A 43 5.33 7.25 -8.82
CA SER A 43 5.31 8.11 -7.62
C SER A 43 3.93 7.99 -6.98
N SER A 44 3.84 7.20 -5.93
CA SER A 44 2.62 6.95 -5.17
C SER A 44 2.95 6.72 -3.71
N LEU A 45 2.28 7.46 -2.84
CA LEU A 45 2.47 7.42 -1.39
C LEU A 45 1.14 7.16 -0.68
N VAL A 46 1.21 6.55 0.46
CA VAL A 46 0.17 6.55 1.49
C VAL A 46 0.63 7.52 2.58
N LEU A 47 -0.20 8.51 2.86
CA LEU A 47 0.03 9.49 3.91
C LEU A 47 -0.90 9.19 5.07
N GLY A 48 -0.39 9.26 6.29
CA GLY A 48 -1.15 8.98 7.50
C GLY A 48 -0.98 10.07 8.55
N VAL A 49 -2.05 10.28 9.33
CA VAL A 49 -2.03 11.09 10.56
C VAL A 49 -2.54 10.23 11.70
N THR A 50 -1.76 10.15 12.76
CA THR A 50 -2.00 9.29 13.93
C THR A 50 -1.92 10.13 15.20
N ALA A 51 -2.87 9.99 16.09
CA ALA A 51 -2.78 10.56 17.46
C ALA A 51 -1.91 9.65 18.31
N GLY A 52 -0.86 10.21 18.86
CA GLY A 52 0.14 9.51 19.66
C GLY A 52 1.57 9.75 19.16
N PRO A 53 2.56 9.37 19.97
CA PRO A 53 3.97 9.59 19.65
C PRO A 53 4.56 8.56 18.67
N ASP A 54 3.79 7.53 18.32
CA ASP A 54 4.24 6.42 17.48
C ASP A 54 3.12 5.99 16.53
N ALA A 55 3.45 5.87 15.24
CA ALA A 55 2.48 5.55 14.20
C ALA A 55 1.95 4.11 14.29
N ALA A 56 2.73 3.17 14.85
CA ALA A 56 2.35 1.77 14.92
C ALA A 56 1.40 1.47 16.08
N THR A 57 1.51 2.23 17.17
CA THR A 57 0.73 2.03 18.40
C THR A 57 -0.32 3.10 18.64
N GLY A 58 -0.21 4.24 17.96
CA GLY A 58 -1.15 5.34 18.04
C GLY A 58 -2.48 5.05 17.36
N ARG A 59 -3.46 5.94 17.59
CA ARG A 59 -4.77 5.85 16.94
C ARG A 59 -4.74 6.57 15.59
N VAL A 60 -4.85 5.83 14.50
CA VAL A 60 -4.96 6.42 13.15
C VAL A 60 -6.19 7.31 13.09
N LEU A 61 -6.01 8.57 12.75
CA LEU A 61 -7.06 9.56 12.57
C LEU A 61 -7.52 9.61 11.13
N ARG A 62 -6.57 9.65 10.21
CA ARG A 62 -6.84 9.72 8.78
C ARG A 62 -5.67 9.13 7.99
N ALA A 63 -5.98 8.55 6.83
CA ALA A 63 -5.01 8.15 5.84
C ALA A 63 -5.55 8.47 4.44
N VAL A 64 -4.64 8.91 3.56
CA VAL A 64 -4.97 9.24 2.17
C VAL A 64 -3.90 8.67 1.24
N THR A 65 -4.26 8.47 -0.01
CA THR A 65 -3.33 8.12 -1.08
C THR A 65 -2.98 9.36 -1.89
N LEU A 66 -1.71 9.49 -2.25
CA LEU A 66 -1.21 10.54 -3.13
C LEU A 66 -0.49 9.90 -4.31
N VAL A 67 -0.98 10.10 -5.51
CA VAL A 67 -0.34 9.68 -6.76
C VAL A 67 0.19 10.92 -7.45
N CYS A 68 1.48 10.92 -7.84
CA CYS A 68 2.11 12.08 -8.49
C CYS A 68 2.59 11.81 -9.91
N ALA A 69 2.63 10.56 -10.34
CA ALA A 69 2.97 10.18 -11.70
C ALA A 69 2.09 9.03 -12.19
N PRO A 70 1.59 9.08 -13.46
CA PRO A 70 1.84 10.11 -14.47
C PRO A 70 1.07 11.42 -14.25
N LYS A 71 0.01 11.43 -13.46
CA LYS A 71 -0.81 12.61 -13.14
C LYS A 71 -1.09 12.68 -11.65
N PRO A 72 -1.17 13.89 -11.06
CA PRO A 72 -1.62 14.05 -9.69
C PRO A 72 -3.02 13.46 -9.46
N GLY A 73 -3.19 12.72 -8.36
CA GLY A 73 -4.44 12.05 -8.02
C GLY A 73 -4.37 11.33 -6.68
N GLY A 74 -5.32 10.42 -6.45
CA GLY A 74 -5.48 9.70 -5.19
C GLY A 74 -6.64 10.28 -4.37
N THR A 75 -6.64 10.03 -3.07
CA THR A 75 -7.68 10.52 -2.15
C THR A 75 -7.26 11.77 -1.37
N HIS A 76 -6.04 12.28 -1.61
CA HIS A 76 -5.58 13.54 -1.04
C HIS A 76 -6.47 14.71 -1.51
N PRO A 77 -6.89 15.65 -0.65
CA PRO A 77 -7.80 16.73 -1.02
C PRO A 77 -7.19 17.69 -2.06
N ASN A 78 -5.87 17.88 -2.04
CA ASN A 78 -5.16 18.74 -3.00
C ASN A 78 -3.93 18.02 -3.58
N PRO A 79 -4.11 17.00 -4.43
CA PRO A 79 -2.98 16.18 -4.88
C PRO A 79 -1.99 16.95 -5.77
N ALA A 80 -2.46 17.96 -6.52
CA ALA A 80 -1.59 18.75 -7.38
C ALA A 80 -0.59 19.58 -6.58
N ALA A 81 -1.05 20.26 -5.53
CA ALA A 81 -0.20 21.07 -4.67
C ALA A 81 0.76 20.18 -3.85
N ALA A 82 0.27 19.09 -3.24
CA ALA A 82 1.09 18.15 -2.49
C ALA A 82 2.21 17.54 -3.37
N CYS A 83 1.90 17.18 -4.62
CA CYS A 83 2.91 16.70 -5.55
C CYS A 83 3.92 17.77 -5.97
N ALA A 84 3.50 19.02 -6.10
CA ALA A 84 4.41 20.14 -6.41
C ALA A 84 5.37 20.39 -5.25
N GLU A 85 4.86 20.37 -4.04
CA GLU A 85 5.62 20.53 -2.81
C GLU A 85 6.68 19.44 -2.63
N LEU A 86 6.31 18.16 -2.79
CA LEU A 86 7.26 17.04 -2.77
C LEU A 86 8.37 17.15 -3.82
N ARG A 87 8.07 17.72 -4.99
CA ARG A 87 9.09 17.95 -6.01
C ARG A 87 10.03 19.10 -5.61
N ALA A 88 9.47 20.16 -5.04
CA ALA A 88 10.24 21.34 -4.62
C ALA A 88 11.19 21.02 -3.46
N SER A 89 10.76 20.19 -2.51
CA SER A 89 11.59 19.75 -1.37
C SER A 89 12.65 18.73 -1.73
N GLY A 90 12.64 18.20 -2.96
CA GLY A 90 13.56 17.13 -3.37
C GLY A 90 13.45 15.86 -2.51
N SER A 91 12.27 15.63 -1.90
CA SER A 91 11.98 14.56 -0.92
C SER A 91 12.57 14.80 0.49
N GLN A 92 12.98 16.00 0.81
CA GLN A 92 13.38 16.42 2.16
C GLN A 92 12.12 16.76 2.96
N LEU A 93 11.44 15.72 3.46
CA LEU A 93 10.14 15.86 4.13
C LEU A 93 10.26 16.56 5.50
N ASP A 94 11.46 16.59 6.10
CA ASP A 94 11.68 17.30 7.36
C ASP A 94 11.42 18.80 7.20
N GLU A 95 11.78 19.39 6.07
CA GLU A 95 11.52 20.79 5.77
C GLU A 95 10.02 21.10 5.68
N LEU A 96 9.23 20.13 5.25
CA LEU A 96 7.76 20.23 5.13
C LEU A 96 7.04 20.03 6.45
N ALA A 97 7.68 19.35 7.40
CA ALA A 97 7.16 19.09 8.73
C ALA A 97 7.54 20.19 9.73
N GLU A 98 8.49 21.08 9.40
CA GLU A 98 8.84 22.19 10.30
C GLU A 98 7.67 23.17 10.46
N PRO A 99 7.36 23.58 11.70
CA PRO A 99 6.36 24.62 11.91
C PRO A 99 6.82 25.95 11.30
N ALA A 100 5.88 26.72 10.78
CA ALA A 100 6.16 28.09 10.34
C ALA A 100 6.82 28.88 11.50
N SER A 101 7.83 29.69 11.18
CA SER A 101 8.68 30.39 12.18
C SER A 101 7.90 31.36 13.09
N ASP A 102 6.71 31.78 12.68
CA ASP A 102 5.81 32.70 13.39
C ASP A 102 4.65 32.00 14.10
N ALA A 103 4.59 30.66 14.01
CA ALA A 103 3.55 29.88 14.65
C ALA A 103 3.68 29.89 16.17
N VAL A 104 2.68 30.40 16.86
CA VAL A 104 2.60 30.40 18.33
C VAL A 104 1.76 29.20 18.77
N CYS A 105 2.41 28.13 19.18
CA CYS A 105 1.76 26.95 19.73
C CYS A 105 1.98 26.81 21.22
N THR A 106 1.02 26.20 21.92
CA THR A 106 1.20 25.82 23.32
C THR A 106 2.30 24.74 23.44
N ARG A 107 2.91 24.64 24.61
CA ARG A 107 3.92 23.60 24.91
C ARG A 107 3.30 22.32 25.48
N GLU A 108 2.01 22.13 25.26
CA GLU A 108 1.32 20.93 25.68
C GLU A 108 1.84 19.72 24.88
N TRP A 109 2.09 18.62 25.58
CA TRP A 109 2.44 17.36 24.96
C TRP A 109 1.16 16.55 24.64
N ASN A 110 0.68 16.65 23.42
CA ASN A 110 -0.43 15.89 22.85
C ASN A 110 -0.02 15.46 21.43
N PRO A 111 0.87 14.48 21.30
CA PRO A 111 1.61 14.23 20.07
C PRO A 111 0.72 13.77 18.91
N MET A 112 1.12 14.23 17.73
CA MET A 112 0.57 13.82 16.44
C MET A 112 1.69 13.32 15.56
N THR A 113 1.57 12.09 15.07
CA THR A 113 2.57 11.48 14.18
C THR A 113 2.03 11.42 12.76
N VAL A 114 2.82 11.93 11.82
CA VAL A 114 2.55 11.81 10.38
C VAL A 114 3.47 10.78 9.75
N THR A 115 2.97 10.09 8.74
CA THR A 115 3.74 9.12 7.96
C THR A 115 3.56 9.36 6.46
N ALA A 116 4.61 9.06 5.68
CA ALA A 116 4.54 8.99 4.23
C ALA A 116 5.31 7.76 3.76
N ASP A 117 4.60 6.78 3.25
CA ASP A 117 5.16 5.50 2.82
C ASP A 117 4.80 5.19 1.38
N GLY A 118 5.77 4.67 0.61
CA GLY A 118 5.51 4.24 -0.75
C GLY A 118 6.70 4.35 -1.68
N VAL A 119 6.44 4.81 -2.89
CA VAL A 119 7.45 5.00 -3.94
C VAL A 119 7.41 6.45 -4.43
N TRP A 120 8.54 7.09 -4.44
CA TRP A 120 8.75 8.42 -5.01
C TRP A 120 9.83 8.37 -6.08
N GLN A 121 9.48 8.76 -7.31
CA GLN A 121 10.39 8.73 -8.46
C GLN A 121 11.12 7.37 -8.62
N GLY A 122 10.37 6.26 -8.42
CA GLY A 122 10.88 4.90 -8.52
C GLY A 122 11.70 4.40 -7.32
N ARG A 123 11.91 5.23 -6.32
CA ARG A 123 12.66 4.86 -5.10
C ARG A 123 11.71 4.71 -3.93
N ARG A 124 11.98 3.75 -3.04
CA ARG A 124 11.22 3.63 -1.79
C ARG A 124 11.43 4.87 -0.95
N LEU A 125 10.30 5.41 -0.46
CA LEU A 125 10.26 6.47 0.53
C LEU A 125 9.50 5.93 1.74
N SER A 126 10.06 6.15 2.93
CA SER A 126 9.42 5.88 4.21
C SER A 126 9.82 7.01 5.15
N TYR A 127 8.85 7.72 5.64
CA TYR A 127 9.04 8.91 6.48
C TYR A 127 8.08 8.89 7.64
N THR A 128 8.55 9.33 8.80
CA THR A 128 7.75 9.50 10.00
C THR A 128 8.24 10.73 10.76
N TYR A 129 7.31 11.58 11.16
CA TYR A 129 7.59 12.75 12.00
C TYR A 129 6.54 12.91 13.08
N THR A 130 6.95 13.31 14.29
CA THR A 130 6.05 13.50 15.42
C THR A 130 6.06 14.94 15.89
N PHE A 131 4.93 15.61 15.73
CA PHE A 131 4.67 16.92 16.28
C PHE A 131 4.35 16.83 17.76
N ALA A 132 4.76 17.83 18.54
CA ALA A 132 4.46 17.87 19.97
C ALA A 132 2.95 17.95 20.27
N ASN A 133 2.18 18.52 19.36
CA ASN A 133 0.74 18.69 19.47
C ASN A 133 0.10 19.00 18.10
N PRO A 134 -1.25 19.00 18.00
CA PRO A 134 -1.97 19.32 16.77
C PRO A 134 -1.66 20.73 16.21
N CYS A 135 -1.39 21.71 17.08
CA CYS A 135 -1.04 23.04 16.63
C CYS A 135 0.24 23.04 15.78
N GLY A 136 1.26 22.28 16.18
CA GLY A 136 2.47 22.12 15.39
C GLY A 136 2.20 21.51 14.02
N LEU A 137 1.33 20.49 13.94
CA LEU A 137 0.93 19.90 12.67
C LEU A 137 0.18 20.89 11.77
N TRP A 138 -0.81 21.60 12.31
CA TRP A 138 -1.62 22.55 11.53
C TRP A 138 -0.86 23.80 11.10
N ASN A 139 0.22 24.13 11.79
CA ASN A 139 1.13 25.23 11.43
C ASN A 139 2.38 24.74 10.72
N SER A 140 2.44 23.48 10.31
CA SER A 140 3.51 23.02 9.40
C SER A 140 3.37 23.71 8.04
N THR A 141 4.52 23.94 7.40
CA THR A 141 4.61 24.84 6.25
C THR A 141 4.02 24.28 4.97
N GLY A 142 3.51 23.04 4.98
CA GLY A 142 3.14 22.36 3.74
C GLY A 142 1.69 21.89 3.67
N VAL A 143 1.24 21.61 2.44
CA VAL A 143 -0.07 21.00 2.17
C VAL A 143 -0.03 19.47 2.16
N LEU A 144 1.16 18.88 2.25
CA LEU A 144 1.34 17.43 2.15
C LEU A 144 0.57 16.65 3.22
N PHE A 145 0.52 17.19 4.44
CA PHE A 145 -0.19 16.58 5.57
C PHE A 145 -1.48 17.34 5.95
N ASP A 146 -1.94 18.24 5.10
CA ASP A 146 -3.21 18.97 5.27
C ASP A 146 -4.36 18.16 4.64
N PHE A 147 -4.88 17.18 5.41
CA PHE A 147 -6.01 16.34 5.00
C PHE A 147 -6.83 15.74 6.13
#